data_642d2b203cf16ea9da9fc9d169334b24
#
_entry.id   642d2b203cf16ea9da9fc9d169334b24
#
_cell.length_a   1.000
_cell.length_b   1.000
_cell.length_c   1.000
_cell.angle_alpha   90.00
_cell.angle_beta   90.00
_cell.angle_gamma   90.00
#
_symmetry.space_group_name_H-M   'P 1'
#
loop_
_entity.id
_entity.type
_entity.pdbx_description
1 polymer ?
#
loop_
_entity_poly.entity_id
_entity_poly.type
_entity_poly.pdbx_seq_one_letter_code
_entity_poly.pdbx_strand_id
1 'polypeptide(L)'
;GSIIIENNGDEGSILMYTVSQSQFLNPGGETDQLGMNWSDSDRELTIEYDWIDISEDNTILEFPHNDEAAEAVEMPFIFPFYGYNYSTFIANANGWVGFASDNDSWSNTSIPDNDAPRPAVFAFWDDLNPISGGGGCSGVGNGIVYYKIFSNYIVITYDEVAYCSGADDGLYTFQVILHSTGKVEVNYKEMIGLTNSATIGIQNGIGSIAQQVVYNDSYVHDDLKLVFNKSSSWLQIVGDLQGQVLSGDAISIDYTINTDELVSGNYSSYITIASNAGPTE
;
A
#
# COMPACT_ATOMS: atom_id res chain seq x y z
N GLY A 1 7.56 27.48 7.51
CA GLY A 1 8.20 28.41 6.56
C GLY A 1 7.19 29.27 5.85
N SER A 2 7.67 30.19 5.01
CA SER A 2 6.80 31.06 4.23
C SER A 2 7.42 31.35 2.84
N ILE A 3 6.53 31.58 1.87
CA ILE A 3 6.86 32.03 0.52
C ILE A 3 6.23 33.40 0.35
N ILE A 4 7.00 34.38 -0.15
CA ILE A 4 6.51 35.74 -0.39
C ILE A 4 6.17 35.86 -1.88
N ILE A 5 4.95 36.38 -2.17
CA ILE A 5 4.52 36.75 -3.51
C ILE A 5 4.40 38.27 -3.55
N GLU A 6 5.16 38.91 -4.43
CA GLU A 6 5.19 40.38 -4.60
C GLU A 6 4.66 40.78 -5.97
N ASN A 7 3.92 41.89 -6.02
CA ASN A 7 3.51 42.49 -7.27
C ASN A 7 4.35 43.78 -7.53
N ASN A 8 5.41 43.65 -8.32
CA ASN A 8 6.29 44.74 -8.72
C ASN A 8 5.88 45.37 -10.06
N GLY A 9 4.63 45.12 -10.51
CA GLY A 9 4.11 45.71 -11.75
C GLY A 9 3.74 47.19 -11.59
N ASP A 10 3.42 47.84 -12.74
CA ASP A 10 3.04 49.24 -12.80
C ASP A 10 1.82 49.57 -11.93
N GLU A 11 1.66 50.87 -11.61
CA GLU A 11 0.52 51.34 -10.82
C GLU A 11 -0.82 50.91 -11.44
N GLY A 12 -1.66 50.28 -10.63
CA GLY A 12 -2.95 49.72 -11.04
C GLY A 12 -2.90 48.28 -11.55
N SER A 13 -1.72 47.67 -11.64
CA SER A 13 -1.63 46.23 -11.95
C SER A 13 -2.16 45.36 -10.81
N ILE A 14 -2.76 44.23 -11.16
CA ILE A 14 -3.25 43.21 -10.22
C ILE A 14 -2.60 41.87 -10.55
N LEU A 15 -1.82 41.33 -9.62
CA LEU A 15 -1.27 40.00 -9.73
C LEU A 15 -2.30 38.99 -9.12
N MET A 16 -2.89 38.19 -10.00
CA MET A 16 -3.70 37.05 -9.57
C MET A 16 -2.80 35.85 -9.35
N TYR A 17 -2.97 35.13 -8.27
CA TYR A 17 -2.19 33.93 -7.99
C TYR A 17 -3.07 32.75 -7.58
N THR A 18 -2.57 31.57 -7.85
CA THR A 18 -3.08 30.28 -7.33
C THR A 18 -1.90 29.49 -6.83
N VAL A 19 -2.01 28.97 -5.61
CA VAL A 19 -1.01 28.09 -5.00
C VAL A 19 -1.55 26.67 -5.01
N SER A 20 -0.78 25.75 -5.49
CA SER A 20 -1.07 24.33 -5.42
C SER A 20 0.16 23.59 -4.88
N GLN A 21 -0.10 22.59 -4.10
CA GLN A 21 0.91 21.63 -3.69
C GLN A 21 0.80 20.43 -4.63
N SER A 22 1.87 20.13 -5.36
CA SER A 22 1.94 18.82 -5.97
C SER A 22 2.15 17.83 -4.84
N GLN A 23 1.11 17.11 -4.50
CA GLN A 23 1.36 15.79 -3.95
C GLN A 23 2.09 15.04 -5.05
N PHE A 24 3.22 14.41 -4.74
CA PHE A 24 3.74 13.43 -5.68
C PHE A 24 2.57 12.50 -5.97
N LEU A 25 2.11 12.48 -7.19
CA LEU A 25 1.35 11.37 -7.69
C LEU A 25 2.29 10.20 -7.49
N ASN A 26 2.04 9.41 -6.47
CA ASN A 26 2.75 8.16 -6.31
C ASN A 26 2.59 7.43 -7.64
N PRO A 27 3.68 7.00 -8.28
CA PRO A 27 3.59 6.39 -9.60
C PRO A 27 2.67 5.16 -9.64
N GLY A 28 2.23 4.66 -8.48
CA GLY A 28 1.34 3.52 -8.35
C GLY A 28 -0.14 3.82 -8.46
N GLY A 29 -0.66 4.84 -7.80
CA GLY A 29 -2.10 5.14 -7.79
C GLY A 29 -2.43 6.45 -7.10
N GLU A 30 -3.64 6.96 -7.34
CA GLU A 30 -4.17 8.12 -6.64
C GLU A 30 -4.40 7.79 -5.16
N THR A 31 -4.21 8.79 -4.30
CA THR A 31 -4.54 8.68 -2.88
C THR A 31 -6.06 8.48 -2.72
N ASP A 32 -6.47 7.48 -1.97
CA ASP A 32 -7.89 7.25 -1.70
C ASP A 32 -8.47 8.26 -0.68
N GLN A 33 -9.78 8.14 -0.43
CA GLN A 33 -10.52 9.07 0.44
C GLN A 33 -10.04 9.06 1.91
N LEU A 34 -9.30 8.05 2.34
CA LEU A 34 -8.74 7.91 3.70
C LEU A 34 -7.23 8.15 3.75
N GLY A 35 -6.66 8.59 2.64
CA GLY A 35 -5.26 8.99 2.55
C GLY A 35 -4.30 7.85 2.26
N MET A 36 -4.78 6.63 1.95
CA MET A 36 -3.92 5.53 1.53
C MET A 36 -3.54 5.67 0.06
N ASN A 37 -2.32 5.33 -0.26
CA ASN A 37 -1.78 5.24 -1.61
C ASN A 37 -0.86 4.04 -1.73
N TRP A 38 -0.42 3.73 -2.93
CA TRP A 38 0.57 2.70 -3.18
C TRP A 38 1.59 3.13 -4.22
N SER A 39 2.74 2.50 -4.17
CA SER A 39 3.82 2.61 -5.15
C SER A 39 4.58 1.28 -5.24
N ASP A 40 5.43 1.14 -6.25
CA ASP A 40 6.23 -0.06 -6.47
C ASP A 40 7.70 0.26 -6.82
N SER A 41 8.53 -0.77 -6.78
CA SER A 41 9.97 -0.65 -7.08
C SER A 41 10.28 -0.39 -8.55
N ASP A 42 9.35 -0.66 -9.47
CA ASP A 42 9.57 -0.42 -10.90
C ASP A 42 9.41 1.05 -11.27
N ARG A 43 8.54 1.76 -10.55
CA ARG A 43 8.15 3.13 -10.85
C ARG A 43 8.84 4.14 -9.95
N GLU A 44 9.15 3.76 -8.72
CA GLU A 44 9.74 4.62 -7.69
C GLU A 44 11.15 4.16 -7.34
N LEU A 45 12.16 4.83 -7.86
CA LEU A 45 13.58 4.49 -7.65
C LEU A 45 14.04 4.52 -6.18
N THR A 46 13.23 5.09 -5.29
CA THR A 46 13.49 5.10 -3.84
C THR A 46 12.95 3.88 -3.12
N ILE A 47 12.13 3.07 -3.80
CA ILE A 47 11.64 1.78 -3.31
C ILE A 47 12.57 0.70 -3.87
N GLU A 48 13.48 0.23 -3.02
CA GLU A 48 14.36 -0.88 -3.37
C GLU A 48 13.72 -2.21 -2.93
N TYR A 49 13.78 -3.22 -3.80
CA TYR A 49 13.41 -4.58 -3.42
C TYR A 49 14.35 -5.07 -2.32
N ASP A 50 13.79 -5.61 -1.25
CA ASP A 50 14.54 -6.14 -0.11
C ASP A 50 13.78 -7.31 0.52
N TRP A 51 14.28 -8.53 0.28
CA TRP A 51 13.72 -9.73 0.87
C TRP A 51 14.19 -9.92 2.30
N ILE A 52 13.27 -10.02 3.25
CA ILE A 52 13.58 -10.29 4.64
C ILE A 52 13.56 -11.79 4.88
N ASP A 53 14.73 -12.40 4.98
CA ASP A 53 14.84 -13.83 5.24
C ASP A 53 14.44 -14.15 6.69
N ILE A 54 13.33 -14.86 6.83
CA ILE A 54 12.81 -15.39 8.10
C ILE A 54 12.69 -16.92 8.06
N SER A 55 13.44 -17.59 7.21
CA SER A 55 13.44 -19.06 7.11
C SER A 55 13.87 -19.76 8.41
N GLU A 56 14.59 -19.04 9.27
CA GLU A 56 14.97 -19.50 10.60
C GLU A 56 14.21 -18.73 11.70
N ASP A 57 13.97 -19.38 12.84
CA ASP A 57 13.28 -18.80 14.01
C ASP A 57 11.90 -18.20 13.68
N ASN A 58 11.14 -18.87 12.82
CA ASN A 58 9.78 -18.52 12.46
C ASN A 58 8.74 -19.39 13.18
N THR A 59 7.47 -19.02 13.00
CA THR A 59 6.31 -19.83 13.41
C THR A 59 5.50 -20.19 12.17
N ILE A 60 5.29 -21.49 11.95
CA ILE A 60 4.48 -21.99 10.84
C ILE A 60 3.00 -21.74 11.15
N LEU A 61 2.25 -21.30 10.15
CA LEU A 61 0.80 -21.16 10.18
C LEU A 61 0.16 -22.45 9.64
N GLU A 62 -0.70 -23.03 10.44
CA GLU A 62 -1.44 -24.24 10.08
C GLU A 62 -2.82 -23.84 9.52
N PHE A 63 -3.18 -24.41 8.39
CA PHE A 63 -4.48 -24.19 7.75
C PHE A 63 -5.34 -25.44 7.93
N PRO A 64 -6.56 -25.33 8.48
CA PRO A 64 -7.46 -26.49 8.59
C PRO A 64 -7.89 -27.01 7.22
N HIS A 65 -7.97 -26.12 6.23
CA HIS A 65 -8.38 -26.41 4.85
C HIS A 65 -7.66 -25.47 3.87
N ASN A 66 -7.61 -25.81 2.58
CA ASN A 66 -6.95 -24.97 1.56
C ASN A 66 -7.64 -23.62 1.29
N ASP A 67 -8.89 -23.43 1.70
CA ASP A 67 -9.63 -22.18 1.54
C ASP A 67 -9.76 -21.40 2.85
N GLU A 68 -9.29 -21.97 3.97
CA GLU A 68 -9.50 -21.39 5.29
C GLU A 68 -8.34 -20.50 5.73
N ALA A 69 -8.62 -19.71 6.76
CA ALA A 69 -7.62 -18.92 7.45
C ALA A 69 -6.92 -19.73 8.54
N ALA A 70 -5.67 -19.41 8.81
CA ALA A 70 -4.98 -19.86 10.01
C ALA A 70 -5.58 -19.20 11.27
N GLU A 71 -5.23 -19.72 12.46
CA GLU A 71 -5.60 -19.07 13.71
C GLU A 71 -5.06 -17.63 13.79
N ALA A 72 -5.82 -16.75 14.45
CA ALA A 72 -5.42 -15.35 14.62
C ALA A 72 -4.14 -15.24 15.46
N VAL A 73 -3.23 -14.40 15.02
CA VAL A 73 -1.94 -14.15 15.67
C VAL A 73 -1.95 -12.76 16.31
N GLU A 74 -1.59 -12.70 17.61
CA GLU A 74 -1.44 -11.45 18.35
C GLU A 74 -0.20 -10.67 17.89
N MET A 75 -0.38 -9.38 17.65
CA MET A 75 0.71 -8.45 17.33
C MET A 75 1.24 -7.77 18.60
N PRO A 76 2.55 -7.55 18.75
CA PRO A 76 3.12 -6.86 19.92
C PRO A 76 2.88 -5.35 19.91
N PHE A 77 2.24 -4.84 18.86
CA PHE A 77 1.89 -3.43 18.65
C PHE A 77 0.47 -3.29 18.11
N ILE A 78 -0.05 -2.09 18.17
CA ILE A 78 -1.29 -1.72 17.49
C ILE A 78 -0.98 -1.41 16.03
N PHE A 79 -1.70 -2.04 15.13
CA PHE A 79 -1.61 -1.81 13.69
C PHE A 79 -2.75 -0.91 13.23
N PRO A 80 -2.49 0.35 12.87
CA PRO A 80 -3.50 1.26 12.34
C PRO A 80 -3.75 0.97 10.85
N PHE A 81 -5.00 0.70 10.49
CA PHE A 81 -5.38 0.40 9.12
C PHE A 81 -6.74 1.00 8.80
N TYR A 82 -6.81 1.88 7.79
CA TYR A 82 -8.02 2.60 7.38
C TYR A 82 -8.81 3.26 8.53
N GLY A 83 -8.08 3.86 9.48
CA GLY A 83 -8.67 4.59 10.62
C GLY A 83 -9.10 3.72 11.80
N TYR A 84 -8.92 2.42 11.74
CA TYR A 84 -9.14 1.47 12.83
C TYR A 84 -7.81 0.91 13.33
N ASN A 85 -7.83 0.40 14.57
CA ASN A 85 -6.67 -0.16 15.24
C ASN A 85 -6.89 -1.66 15.46
N TYR A 86 -5.89 -2.45 15.06
CA TYR A 86 -5.94 -3.91 15.17
C TYR A 86 -4.77 -4.42 16.01
N SER A 87 -5.01 -5.45 16.81
CA SER A 87 -3.99 -6.14 17.63
C SER A 87 -3.72 -7.57 17.17
N THR A 88 -4.46 -8.04 16.16
CA THR A 88 -4.32 -9.38 15.60
C THR A 88 -4.31 -9.32 14.08
N PHE A 89 -3.67 -10.29 13.46
CA PHE A 89 -3.84 -10.60 12.04
C PHE A 89 -4.23 -12.06 11.84
N ILE A 90 -4.84 -12.37 10.72
CA ILE A 90 -5.08 -13.71 10.21
C ILE A 90 -4.50 -13.80 8.79
N ALA A 91 -3.80 -14.90 8.47
CA ALA A 91 -3.40 -15.21 7.11
C ALA A 91 -4.34 -16.28 6.54
N ASN A 92 -4.78 -16.09 5.30
CA ASN A 92 -5.60 -17.08 4.60
C ASN A 92 -4.75 -17.85 3.59
N ALA A 93 -5.09 -19.13 3.39
CA ALA A 93 -4.43 -19.99 2.43
C ALA A 93 -4.36 -19.39 1.01
N ASN A 94 -5.37 -18.59 0.64
CA ASN A 94 -5.55 -17.98 -0.66
C ASN A 94 -4.81 -16.62 -0.84
N GLY A 95 -3.70 -16.40 -0.13
CA GLY A 95 -2.76 -15.30 -0.41
C GLY A 95 -3.18 -13.91 0.05
N TRP A 96 -4.06 -13.80 1.06
CA TRP A 96 -4.43 -12.53 1.67
C TRP A 96 -4.27 -12.55 3.20
N VAL A 97 -4.14 -11.37 3.78
CA VAL A 97 -4.00 -11.16 5.24
C VAL A 97 -5.11 -10.23 5.71
N GLY A 98 -5.91 -10.69 6.68
CA GLY A 98 -7.00 -9.91 7.27
C GLY A 98 -6.75 -9.50 8.72
N PHE A 99 -7.58 -8.58 9.23
CA PHE A 99 -7.45 -8.08 10.61
C PHE A 99 -8.70 -8.33 11.46
N ALA A 100 -9.81 -8.72 10.87
CA ALA A 100 -11.07 -9.05 11.56
C ALA A 100 -11.96 -9.96 10.69
N SER A 101 -11.51 -10.39 9.54
CA SER A 101 -12.29 -11.19 8.59
C SER A 101 -12.21 -12.67 8.98
N ASP A 102 -13.35 -13.32 8.93
CA ASP A 102 -13.52 -14.77 8.94
C ASP A 102 -13.95 -15.30 7.55
N ASN A 103 -13.77 -14.50 6.52
CA ASN A 103 -14.14 -14.84 5.15
C ASN A 103 -13.10 -15.80 4.55
N ASP A 104 -13.59 -16.93 4.02
CA ASP A 104 -12.78 -18.00 3.42
C ASP A 104 -12.81 -17.97 1.89
N SER A 105 -12.97 -16.79 1.30
CA SER A 105 -13.09 -16.67 -0.15
C SER A 105 -11.80 -17.04 -0.87
N TRP A 106 -11.88 -18.09 -1.66
CA TRP A 106 -10.85 -18.52 -2.61
C TRP A 106 -10.97 -17.80 -3.97
N SER A 107 -12.19 -17.38 -4.33
CA SER A 107 -12.45 -16.71 -5.60
C SER A 107 -12.27 -15.21 -5.45
N ASN A 108 -11.27 -14.67 -6.11
CA ASN A 108 -10.97 -13.25 -6.09
C ASN A 108 -11.98 -12.42 -6.90
N THR A 109 -12.09 -11.15 -6.56
CA THR A 109 -12.89 -10.15 -7.26
C THR A 109 -12.12 -8.83 -7.33
N SER A 110 -12.60 -7.88 -8.14
CA SER A 110 -12.08 -6.51 -8.08
C SER A 110 -12.50 -5.82 -6.79
N ILE A 111 -11.65 -4.96 -6.24
CA ILE A 111 -11.91 -4.21 -5.01
C ILE A 111 -12.00 -2.70 -5.30
N PRO A 112 -12.82 -1.92 -4.54
CA PRO A 112 -13.55 -2.31 -3.33
C PRO A 112 -14.78 -3.20 -3.62
N ASP A 113 -14.99 -4.19 -2.77
CA ASP A 113 -16.13 -5.10 -2.85
C ASP A 113 -16.58 -5.51 -1.43
N ASN A 114 -17.91 -5.46 -1.19
CA ASN A 114 -18.46 -5.81 0.12
C ASN A 114 -18.45 -7.31 0.42
N ASP A 115 -18.32 -8.15 -0.58
CA ASP A 115 -18.29 -9.60 -0.44
C ASP A 115 -16.85 -10.15 -0.39
N ALA A 116 -15.85 -9.31 -0.72
CA ALA A 116 -14.44 -9.64 -0.55
C ALA A 116 -14.02 -9.66 0.93
N PRO A 117 -12.95 -10.38 1.31
CA PRO A 117 -12.37 -10.34 2.66
C PRO A 117 -12.07 -8.91 3.11
N ARG A 118 -12.47 -8.55 4.36
CA ARG A 118 -12.31 -7.17 4.84
C ARG A 118 -12.30 -7.04 6.37
N PRO A 119 -11.46 -6.14 6.94
CA PRO A 119 -10.39 -5.40 6.27
C PRO A 119 -9.26 -6.35 5.88
N ALA A 120 -8.62 -6.13 4.73
CA ALA A 120 -7.61 -7.05 4.23
C ALA A 120 -6.53 -6.40 3.35
N VAL A 121 -5.38 -7.08 3.32
CA VAL A 121 -4.27 -6.92 2.39
C VAL A 121 -4.30 -8.11 1.45
N PHE A 122 -4.50 -7.87 0.18
CA PHE A 122 -4.46 -8.87 -0.87
C PHE A 122 -3.07 -8.84 -1.50
N ALA A 123 -2.20 -9.72 -1.01
CA ALA A 123 -0.83 -9.80 -1.52
C ALA A 123 -0.78 -10.53 -2.87
N PHE A 124 -1.50 -11.63 -2.96
CA PHE A 124 -1.72 -12.40 -4.19
C PHE A 124 -2.98 -13.25 -3.99
N TRP A 125 -4.14 -12.57 -3.89
CA TRP A 125 -5.41 -13.27 -3.65
C TRP A 125 -5.86 -13.99 -4.91
N ASP A 126 -5.71 -15.29 -4.87
CA ASP A 126 -6.09 -16.26 -5.90
C ASP A 126 -6.38 -17.60 -5.23
N ASP A 127 -6.82 -18.59 -5.97
CA ASP A 127 -7.10 -19.95 -5.48
C ASP A 127 -5.77 -20.71 -5.25
N LEU A 128 -5.20 -20.53 -4.04
CA LEU A 128 -3.91 -21.11 -3.66
C LEU A 128 -4.10 -22.33 -2.73
N ASN A 129 -3.10 -23.21 -2.69
CA ASN A 129 -3.11 -24.41 -1.89
C ASN A 129 -1.76 -24.66 -1.19
N PRO A 130 -1.55 -24.13 0.03
CA PRO A 130 -0.33 -24.38 0.81
C PRO A 130 -0.32 -25.75 1.51
N ILE A 131 -1.42 -26.52 1.49
CA ILE A 131 -1.52 -27.78 2.21
C ILE A 131 -1.43 -29.00 1.29
N SER A 132 -0.68 -30.01 1.69
CA SER A 132 -0.59 -31.26 0.94
C SER A 132 -1.82 -32.13 1.20
N GLY A 133 -2.72 -32.18 0.22
CA GLY A 133 -3.85 -33.13 0.18
C GLY A 133 -5.04 -32.67 0.98
N GLY A 134 -6.06 -32.21 0.32
CA GLY A 134 -7.36 -31.85 0.88
C GLY A 134 -7.98 -30.68 0.16
N GLY A 135 -9.28 -30.53 0.31
CA GLY A 135 -10.04 -29.45 -0.25
C GLY A 135 -10.54 -29.66 -1.67
N GLY A 136 -11.09 -28.60 -2.24
CA GLY A 136 -11.65 -28.59 -3.59
C GLY A 136 -10.61 -28.52 -4.71
N CYS A 137 -9.32 -28.39 -4.36
CA CYS A 137 -8.24 -28.26 -5.33
C CYS A 137 -8.01 -29.54 -6.12
N SER A 138 -7.79 -29.40 -7.43
CA SER A 138 -7.52 -30.51 -8.33
C SER A 138 -6.05 -30.98 -8.30
N GLY A 139 -5.16 -30.10 -7.87
CA GLY A 139 -3.72 -30.35 -7.75
C GLY A 139 -3.31 -30.72 -6.34
N VAL A 140 -2.04 -31.16 -6.22
CA VAL A 140 -1.40 -31.37 -4.93
C VAL A 140 -0.90 -30.03 -4.43
N GLY A 141 -1.28 -29.68 -3.20
CA GLY A 141 -0.80 -28.48 -2.53
C GLY A 141 0.70 -28.59 -2.24
N ASN A 142 1.36 -27.44 -2.23
CA ASN A 142 2.78 -27.31 -1.92
C ASN A 142 3.05 -26.02 -1.15
N GLY A 143 4.17 -25.98 -0.47
CA GLY A 143 4.65 -24.81 0.23
C GLY A 143 4.25 -24.77 1.70
N ILE A 144 4.65 -23.71 2.33
CA ILE A 144 4.37 -23.40 3.72
C ILE A 144 4.12 -21.91 3.88
N VAL A 145 3.31 -21.55 4.88
CA VAL A 145 3.15 -20.15 5.29
C VAL A 145 3.67 -20.01 6.71
N TYR A 146 4.52 -19.04 6.93
CA TYR A 146 5.12 -18.81 8.25
C TYR A 146 5.31 -17.33 8.51
N TYR A 147 5.48 -16.98 9.78
CA TYR A 147 5.68 -15.59 10.16
C TYR A 147 6.77 -15.42 11.20
N LYS A 148 7.29 -14.20 11.30
CA LYS A 148 8.19 -13.77 12.38
C LYS A 148 7.80 -12.39 12.88
N ILE A 149 7.75 -12.25 14.20
CA ILE A 149 7.43 -11.01 14.89
C ILE A 149 8.71 -10.28 15.25
N PHE A 150 8.78 -9.00 14.88
CA PHE A 150 9.79 -8.04 15.31
C PHE A 150 9.14 -6.96 16.19
N SER A 151 9.94 -6.09 16.79
CA SER A 151 9.43 -5.09 17.75
C SER A 151 8.45 -4.09 17.14
N ASN A 152 8.58 -3.78 15.85
CA ASN A 152 7.83 -2.74 15.14
C ASN A 152 7.29 -3.16 13.77
N TYR A 153 7.46 -4.42 13.38
CA TYR A 153 6.87 -5.01 12.18
C TYR A 153 6.74 -6.52 12.31
N ILE A 154 5.95 -7.11 11.44
CA ILE A 154 5.76 -8.55 11.30
C ILE A 154 5.98 -8.89 9.84
N VAL A 155 6.68 -9.99 9.58
CA VAL A 155 6.84 -10.56 8.25
C VAL A 155 6.04 -11.85 8.18
N ILE A 156 5.20 -12.00 7.16
CA ILE A 156 4.41 -13.19 6.86
C ILE A 156 4.85 -13.66 5.48
N THR A 157 5.38 -14.87 5.38
CA THR A 157 5.92 -15.41 4.13
C THR A 157 5.08 -16.59 3.66
N TYR A 158 4.64 -16.52 2.43
CA TYR A 158 4.13 -17.64 1.64
C TYR A 158 5.30 -18.15 0.82
N ASP A 159 5.71 -19.39 1.05
CA ASP A 159 6.94 -19.97 0.51
C ASP A 159 6.61 -21.20 -0.33
N GLU A 160 6.90 -21.09 -1.64
CA GLU A 160 6.59 -22.13 -2.64
C GLU A 160 5.13 -22.61 -2.62
N VAL A 161 4.18 -21.69 -2.37
CA VAL A 161 2.76 -22.04 -2.32
C VAL A 161 2.22 -22.31 -3.72
N ALA A 162 1.59 -23.48 -3.90
CA ALA A 162 1.06 -23.90 -5.18
C ALA A 162 -0.27 -23.22 -5.53
N TYR A 163 -0.55 -23.09 -6.82
CA TYR A 163 -1.88 -22.81 -7.33
C TYR A 163 -2.81 -24.00 -7.09
N CYS A 164 -4.12 -23.79 -6.96
CA CYS A 164 -5.08 -24.87 -6.62
C CYS A 164 -5.09 -26.02 -7.65
N SER A 165 -4.79 -25.77 -8.92
CA SER A 165 -4.64 -26.84 -9.92
C SER A 165 -3.31 -27.58 -9.82
N GLY A 166 -2.36 -27.11 -9.01
CA GLY A 166 -1.08 -27.72 -8.70
C GLY A 166 0.12 -26.86 -9.06
N ALA A 167 1.29 -27.27 -8.59
CA ALA A 167 2.56 -26.55 -8.78
C ALA A 167 2.99 -26.39 -10.25
N ASP A 168 2.48 -27.22 -11.14
CA ASP A 168 2.75 -27.12 -12.59
C ASP A 168 2.09 -25.87 -13.22
N ASP A 169 0.99 -25.37 -12.63
CA ASP A 169 0.30 -24.16 -13.07
C ASP A 169 0.75 -22.90 -12.34
N GLY A 170 1.24 -23.04 -11.10
CA GLY A 170 1.80 -21.92 -10.36
C GLY A 170 2.47 -22.33 -9.05
N LEU A 171 3.59 -21.66 -8.75
CA LEU A 171 4.34 -21.81 -7.51
C LEU A 171 4.86 -20.44 -7.08
N TYR A 172 4.45 -19.96 -5.90
CA TYR A 172 4.60 -18.56 -5.53
C TYR A 172 5.33 -18.39 -4.20
N THR A 173 6.34 -17.52 -4.21
CA THR A 173 7.06 -17.09 -3.00
C THR A 173 6.98 -15.60 -2.85
N PHE A 174 6.24 -15.16 -1.84
CA PHE A 174 6.03 -13.75 -1.53
C PHE A 174 5.86 -13.52 -0.03
N GLN A 175 6.00 -12.29 0.41
CA GLN A 175 5.81 -11.92 1.81
C GLN A 175 5.03 -10.62 1.97
N VAL A 176 4.27 -10.56 3.07
CA VAL A 176 3.58 -9.37 3.56
C VAL A 176 4.29 -8.86 4.80
N ILE A 177 4.58 -7.56 4.85
CA ILE A 177 5.20 -6.92 5.99
C ILE A 177 4.25 -5.88 6.55
N LEU A 178 3.83 -6.08 7.79
CA LEU A 178 2.93 -5.19 8.53
C LEU A 178 3.74 -4.35 9.51
N HIS A 179 3.84 -3.04 9.31
CA HIS A 179 4.56 -2.13 10.19
C HIS A 179 3.64 -1.50 11.24
N SER A 180 4.15 -1.26 12.44
CA SER A 180 3.41 -0.58 13.52
C SER A 180 2.91 0.82 13.17
N THR A 181 3.42 1.42 12.10
CA THR A 181 2.97 2.70 11.54
C THR A 181 1.73 2.59 10.65
N GLY A 182 1.28 1.38 10.31
CA GLY A 182 0.22 1.12 9.33
C GLY A 182 0.70 1.00 7.88
N LYS A 183 2.02 1.16 7.65
CA LYS A 183 2.62 0.85 6.35
C LYS A 183 2.54 -0.65 6.10
N VAL A 184 2.20 -1.03 4.87
CA VAL A 184 2.22 -2.41 4.38
C VAL A 184 3.20 -2.50 3.22
N GLU A 185 4.04 -3.53 3.23
CA GLU A 185 4.89 -3.88 2.09
C GLU A 185 4.55 -5.29 1.62
N VAL A 186 4.64 -5.51 0.32
CA VAL A 186 4.54 -6.84 -0.28
C VAL A 186 5.76 -7.03 -1.17
N ASN A 187 6.53 -8.08 -0.89
CA ASN A 187 7.69 -8.45 -1.68
C ASN A 187 7.40 -9.76 -2.43
N TYR A 188 7.66 -9.79 -3.73
CA TYR A 188 7.53 -10.98 -4.57
C TYR A 188 8.92 -11.49 -4.94
N LYS A 189 9.30 -12.69 -4.43
CA LYS A 189 10.63 -13.24 -4.63
C LYS A 189 10.71 -14.12 -5.87
N GLU A 190 9.77 -15.02 -6.02
CA GLU A 190 9.72 -15.98 -7.12
C GLU A 190 8.26 -16.31 -7.43
N MET A 191 7.82 -15.95 -8.62
CA MET A 191 6.43 -16.02 -9.06
C MET A 191 6.33 -16.85 -10.33
N ILE A 192 6.40 -18.18 -10.19
CA ILE A 192 6.43 -19.14 -11.30
C ILE A 192 4.99 -19.46 -11.74
N GLY A 193 4.75 -19.45 -13.05
CA GLY A 193 3.49 -19.87 -13.66
C GLY A 193 2.49 -18.74 -13.85
N LEU A 194 1.21 -19.00 -13.57
CA LEU A 194 0.12 -18.04 -13.83
C LEU A 194 0.12 -16.91 -12.78
N THR A 195 0.35 -15.68 -13.22
CA THR A 195 0.34 -14.49 -12.34
C THR A 195 -0.72 -13.46 -12.74
N ASN A 196 -1.61 -13.81 -13.66
CA ASN A 196 -2.59 -12.90 -14.26
C ASN A 196 -4.04 -13.18 -13.86
N SER A 197 -4.25 -13.91 -12.76
CA SER A 197 -5.59 -14.27 -12.23
C SER A 197 -5.84 -13.72 -10.81
N ALA A 198 -4.86 -13.07 -10.19
CA ALA A 198 -4.97 -12.60 -8.81
C ALA A 198 -5.55 -11.19 -8.67
N THR A 199 -6.05 -10.89 -7.47
CA THR A 199 -6.30 -9.53 -6.98
C THR A 199 -5.18 -9.11 -6.05
N ILE A 200 -4.62 -7.92 -6.28
CA ILE A 200 -3.59 -7.31 -5.44
C ILE A 200 -4.03 -5.92 -5.02
N GLY A 201 -3.93 -5.64 -3.73
CA GLY A 201 -4.36 -4.37 -3.17
C GLY A 201 -4.66 -4.41 -1.68
N ILE A 202 -5.32 -3.38 -1.19
CA ILE A 202 -5.78 -3.28 0.20
C ILE A 202 -7.22 -2.76 0.23
N GLN A 203 -8.02 -3.19 1.21
CA GLN A 203 -9.42 -2.80 1.35
C GLN A 203 -9.80 -2.53 2.80
N ASN A 204 -10.65 -1.50 3.02
CA ASN A 204 -11.16 -1.14 4.34
C ASN A 204 -12.20 -2.14 4.88
N GLY A 205 -12.55 -2.00 6.19
CA GLY A 205 -13.44 -2.91 6.88
C GLY A 205 -14.92 -2.91 6.44
N ILE A 206 -15.34 -1.92 5.63
CA ILE A 206 -16.69 -1.86 5.10
C ILE A 206 -16.78 -2.16 3.60
N GLY A 207 -15.65 -2.47 2.94
CA GLY A 207 -15.60 -2.85 1.53
C GLY A 207 -15.96 -1.73 0.56
N SER A 208 -15.79 -0.47 0.96
CA SER A 208 -16.19 0.70 0.16
C SER A 208 -15.02 1.54 -0.34
N ILE A 209 -13.83 1.35 0.23
CA ILE A 209 -12.60 2.06 -0.12
C ILE A 209 -11.49 1.04 -0.22
N ALA A 210 -10.74 1.10 -1.31
CA ALA A 210 -9.62 0.21 -1.60
C ALA A 210 -8.55 0.93 -2.41
N GLN A 211 -7.34 0.39 -2.35
CA GLN A 211 -6.27 0.63 -3.30
C GLN A 211 -6.05 -0.67 -4.07
N GLN A 212 -6.62 -0.77 -5.27
CA GLN A 212 -6.41 -1.90 -6.16
C GLN A 212 -5.19 -1.62 -7.04
N VAL A 213 -4.21 -2.52 -6.97
CA VAL A 213 -3.04 -2.50 -7.86
C VAL A 213 -3.39 -3.17 -9.18
N VAL A 214 -3.91 -4.40 -9.09
CA VAL A 214 -4.30 -5.20 -10.26
C VAL A 214 -5.47 -6.13 -9.91
N TYR A 215 -6.25 -6.48 -10.90
CA TYR A 215 -7.28 -7.51 -10.87
C TYR A 215 -7.25 -8.30 -12.19
N ASN A 216 -6.92 -9.58 -12.11
CA ASN A 216 -6.91 -10.51 -13.23
C ASN A 216 -6.13 -9.99 -14.44
N ASP A 217 -4.95 -9.45 -14.21
CA ASP A 217 -4.04 -8.97 -15.26
C ASP A 217 -2.58 -9.20 -14.89
N SER A 218 -1.70 -9.19 -15.87
CA SER A 218 -0.27 -9.40 -15.69
C SER A 218 0.37 -8.15 -15.06
N TYR A 219 0.90 -8.32 -13.84
CA TYR A 219 1.57 -7.24 -13.12
C TYR A 219 2.74 -7.77 -12.28
N VAL A 220 2.51 -8.85 -11.53
CA VAL A 220 3.48 -9.41 -10.59
C VAL A 220 4.60 -10.14 -11.32
N HIS A 221 5.82 -9.91 -10.86
CA HIS A 221 7.03 -10.59 -11.33
C HIS A 221 8.04 -10.73 -10.18
N ASP A 222 9.11 -11.46 -10.41
CA ASP A 222 10.20 -11.63 -9.46
C ASP A 222 10.86 -10.30 -9.12
N ASP A 223 11.31 -10.17 -7.87
CA ASP A 223 11.98 -8.98 -7.34
C ASP A 223 11.15 -7.68 -7.36
N LEU A 224 9.81 -7.80 -7.43
CA LEU A 224 8.89 -6.68 -7.29
C LEU A 224 8.60 -6.40 -5.81
N LYS A 225 8.61 -5.12 -5.43
CA LYS A 225 8.15 -4.64 -4.12
C LYS A 225 7.01 -3.65 -4.28
N LEU A 226 5.91 -3.90 -3.57
CA LEU A 226 4.81 -2.95 -3.38
C LEU A 226 4.88 -2.33 -1.99
N VAL A 227 4.52 -1.05 -1.91
CA VAL A 227 4.38 -0.31 -0.65
C VAL A 227 3.03 0.37 -0.63
N PHE A 228 2.20 0.04 0.37
CA PHE A 228 0.99 0.79 0.70
C PHE A 228 1.27 1.63 1.94
N ASN A 229 1.03 2.92 1.86
CA ASN A 229 1.28 3.82 2.97
C ASN A 229 0.21 4.91 3.02
N LYS A 230 -0.02 5.41 4.21
CA LYS A 230 -0.83 6.61 4.35
C LYS A 230 -0.03 7.81 3.84
N SER A 231 -0.62 8.56 2.93
CA SER A 231 -0.04 9.83 2.49
C SER A 231 0.08 10.74 3.71
N SER A 232 1.27 10.89 4.25
CA SER A 232 1.52 11.90 5.25
C SER A 232 1.60 13.25 4.53
N SER A 233 0.69 14.15 4.84
CA SER A 233 0.83 15.55 4.42
C SER A 233 1.91 16.23 5.27
N TRP A 234 3.16 15.75 5.14
CA TRP A 234 4.30 16.31 5.87
C TRP A 234 4.55 17.79 5.51
N LEU A 235 4.12 18.20 4.34
CA LEU A 235 4.08 19.60 3.91
C LEU A 235 2.61 20.02 3.79
N GLN A 236 2.24 21.09 4.46
CA GLN A 236 0.90 21.66 4.40
C GLN A 236 0.99 23.15 4.15
N ILE A 237 0.28 23.63 3.12
CA ILE A 237 0.13 25.06 2.85
C ILE A 237 -0.95 25.59 3.81
N VAL A 238 -0.65 26.72 4.47
CA VAL A 238 -1.53 27.38 5.42
C VAL A 238 -1.95 28.74 4.85
N GLY A 239 -3.25 28.98 4.77
CA GLY A 239 -3.82 30.23 4.29
C GLY A 239 -4.56 30.10 2.96
N ASP A 240 -4.79 31.23 2.30
CA ASP A 240 -5.55 31.28 1.06
C ASP A 240 -4.72 30.76 -0.14
N LEU A 241 -5.23 29.74 -0.81
CA LEU A 241 -4.60 29.11 -1.96
C LEU A 241 -4.78 29.90 -3.26
N GLN A 242 -5.52 30.99 -3.23
CA GLN A 242 -5.70 31.91 -4.37
C GLN A 242 -6.00 33.30 -3.87
N GLY A 243 -5.62 34.30 -4.64
CA GLY A 243 -5.86 35.67 -4.25
C GLY A 243 -5.34 36.70 -5.24
N GLN A 244 -5.26 37.93 -4.79
CA GLN A 244 -4.79 39.07 -5.54
C GLN A 244 -3.75 39.85 -4.73
N VAL A 245 -2.71 40.33 -5.40
CA VAL A 245 -1.72 41.24 -4.84
C VAL A 245 -1.74 42.53 -5.68
N LEU A 246 -2.01 43.66 -5.04
CA LEU A 246 -2.01 44.96 -5.70
C LEU A 246 -0.59 45.41 -6.00
N SER A 247 -0.45 46.33 -6.95
CA SER A 247 0.84 46.92 -7.29
C SER A 247 1.55 47.51 -6.06
N GLY A 248 2.79 47.12 -5.84
CA GLY A 248 3.60 47.53 -4.70
C GLY A 248 3.34 46.75 -3.40
N ASP A 249 2.36 45.85 -3.41
CA ASP A 249 2.06 45.00 -2.24
C ASP A 249 2.75 43.62 -2.33
N ALA A 250 2.82 42.95 -1.17
CA ALA A 250 3.29 41.57 -1.02
C ALA A 250 2.38 40.80 -0.08
N ILE A 251 2.26 39.50 -0.30
CA ILE A 251 1.61 38.59 0.60
C ILE A 251 2.55 37.44 0.99
N SER A 252 2.27 36.82 2.12
CA SER A 252 2.98 35.62 2.58
C SER A 252 2.06 34.41 2.48
N ILE A 253 2.54 33.35 1.87
CA ILE A 253 1.94 32.02 1.90
C ILE A 253 2.75 31.19 2.88
N ASP A 254 2.14 30.81 3.99
CA ASP A 254 2.80 30.03 5.00
C ASP A 254 2.66 28.53 4.70
N TYR A 255 3.65 27.76 5.14
CA TYR A 255 3.61 26.30 5.09
C TYR A 255 4.16 25.71 6.39
N THR A 256 3.66 24.55 6.74
CA THR A 256 4.15 23.75 7.85
C THR A 256 4.75 22.45 7.36
N ILE A 257 5.78 22.00 8.05
CA ILE A 257 6.40 20.68 7.84
C ILE A 257 6.18 19.90 9.13
N ASN A 258 5.46 18.77 9.01
CA ASN A 258 5.30 17.82 10.08
C ASN A 258 6.14 16.57 9.78
N THR A 259 7.05 16.24 10.67
CA THR A 259 7.96 15.11 10.54
C THR A 259 7.63 13.95 11.49
N ASP A 260 6.56 14.08 12.28
CA ASP A 260 6.25 13.13 13.36
C ASP A 260 5.97 11.71 12.86
N GLU A 261 5.45 11.58 11.64
CA GLU A 261 5.13 10.29 11.02
C GLU A 261 6.14 9.87 9.92
N LEU A 262 7.20 10.66 9.72
CA LEU A 262 8.20 10.36 8.70
C LEU A 262 9.26 9.41 9.25
N VAL A 263 9.55 8.35 8.50
CA VAL A 263 10.73 7.51 8.74
C VAL A 263 12.00 8.23 8.24
N SER A 264 13.17 7.79 8.66
CA SER A 264 14.44 8.36 8.16
C SER A 264 14.53 8.20 6.66
N GLY A 265 14.67 9.31 5.92
CA GLY A 265 14.71 9.32 4.46
C GLY A 265 14.75 10.74 3.88
N ASN A 266 14.78 10.82 2.55
CA ASN A 266 14.68 12.08 1.81
C ASN A 266 13.25 12.24 1.31
N TYR A 267 12.64 13.37 1.64
CA TYR A 267 11.31 13.74 1.20
C TYR A 267 11.37 14.99 0.37
N SER A 268 10.66 15.02 -0.74
CA SER A 268 10.56 16.21 -1.60
C SER A 268 9.11 16.45 -2.00
N SER A 269 8.74 17.70 -2.15
CA SER A 269 7.43 18.13 -2.65
C SER A 269 7.61 19.50 -3.31
N TYR A 270 6.69 19.85 -4.19
CA TYR A 270 6.71 21.15 -4.87
C TYR A 270 5.50 21.98 -4.45
N ILE A 271 5.76 23.24 -4.16
CA ILE A 271 4.71 24.26 -4.08
C ILE A 271 4.74 25.00 -5.40
N THR A 272 3.68 24.87 -6.19
CA THR A 272 3.57 25.54 -7.49
C THR A 272 2.75 26.80 -7.31
N ILE A 273 3.28 27.94 -7.76
CA ILE A 273 2.57 29.21 -7.80
C ILE A 273 2.33 29.55 -9.26
N ALA A 274 1.05 29.56 -9.65
CA ALA A 274 0.64 30.04 -10.95
C ALA A 274 0.13 31.48 -10.81
N SER A 275 0.49 32.35 -11.76
CA SER A 275 0.02 33.73 -11.77
C SER A 275 -0.33 34.18 -13.21
N ASN A 276 -1.07 35.29 -13.30
CA ASN A 276 -1.37 35.96 -14.56
C ASN A 276 -0.19 36.81 -15.07
N ALA A 277 0.88 36.94 -14.31
CA ALA A 277 2.15 37.47 -14.81
C ALA A 277 2.78 36.43 -15.75
N GLY A 278 3.22 36.83 -16.91
CA GLY A 278 3.97 35.96 -17.83
C GLY A 278 5.23 35.38 -17.16
N PRO A 279 5.85 34.33 -17.74
CA PRO A 279 7.09 33.81 -17.20
C PRO A 279 8.13 34.95 -17.15
N THR A 280 8.73 35.14 -15.98
CA THR A 280 9.92 35.99 -15.85
C THR A 280 11.05 35.32 -16.62
N GLU A 281 11.60 36.03 -17.62
CA GLU A 281 12.80 35.62 -18.35
C GLU A 281 14.01 35.42 -17.41
#